data_8328794a5d66cd4d88d41a41ec8967e7
#
_entry.id   8328794a5d66cd4d88d41a41ec8967e7
#
_cell.length_a   1.000
_cell.length_b   1.000
_cell.length_c   1.000
_cell.angle_alpha   90.00
_cell.angle_beta   90.00
_cell.angle_gamma   90.00
#
_symmetry.space_group_name_H-M   'P 1'
#
loop_
_entity.id
_entity.type
_entity.pdbx_description
1 polymer ?
#
loop_
_entity_poly.entity_id
_entity_poly.type
_entity_poly.pdbx_seq_one_letter_code
_entity_poly.pdbx_strand_id
1 'polypeptide(L)'
;MTNVSVPTEKEPRVVLSARGLRRDFGGFTAVRDVDLDVHHAQVHALIGPNGAGKTTVFNLLTKFLQPSAGTITLLGTDITRTPPDKVARMGLVRSFQISAVFPHLTVLDNVRVALQRPNGLAHQFWRPLSALDTLNGHAEDLLASVGLTKERDHVAADLSYGRKRVLEIATTLALDPKVLLLDEPMAGMGQEDVSVIAELIREVAKTRAVLMVEHNLSVVADICHHVTVLQRGEILAEGDYETVSRDPRVRTAYMGTEDA
;
A
#
# COMPACT_ATOMS: atom_id res chain seq x y z
N MET A 1 22.36 -1.70 -44.56
CA MET A 1 22.15 -0.88 -43.35
C MET A 1 20.87 -1.41 -42.68
N THR A 2 21.04 -2.32 -41.75
CA THR A 2 19.92 -2.99 -41.04
C THR A 2 19.49 -2.09 -39.89
N ASN A 3 18.28 -1.59 -39.99
CA ASN A 3 17.63 -0.76 -38.97
C ASN A 3 17.31 -1.63 -37.76
N VAL A 4 18.09 -1.56 -36.69
CA VAL A 4 17.80 -2.19 -35.41
C VAL A 4 16.78 -1.29 -34.71
N SER A 5 15.50 -1.68 -34.76
CA SER A 5 14.45 -1.05 -33.96
C SER A 5 14.75 -1.31 -32.48
N VAL A 6 15.01 -0.25 -31.74
CA VAL A 6 15.08 -0.24 -30.29
C VAL A 6 13.70 -0.71 -29.76
N PRO A 7 13.64 -1.67 -28.81
CA PRO A 7 12.37 -2.09 -28.23
C PRO A 7 11.76 -0.88 -27.52
N THR A 8 10.58 -0.46 -27.93
CA THR A 8 9.75 0.50 -27.19
C THR A 8 9.51 -0.06 -25.79
N GLU A 9 9.85 0.71 -24.75
CA GLU A 9 9.46 0.42 -23.37
C GLU A 9 7.97 0.12 -23.37
N LYS A 10 7.62 -1.10 -22.97
CA LYS A 10 6.21 -1.47 -22.82
C LYS A 10 5.63 -0.54 -21.76
N GLU A 11 4.56 0.18 -22.09
CA GLU A 11 3.80 0.95 -21.12
C GLU A 11 3.53 0.10 -19.87
N PRO A 12 3.75 0.66 -18.67
CA PRO A 12 3.60 -0.09 -17.44
C PRO A 12 2.15 -0.61 -17.31
N ARG A 13 2.00 -1.90 -17.07
CA ARG A 13 0.70 -2.57 -17.02
C ARG A 13 -0.14 -2.06 -15.86
N VAL A 14 -1.34 -1.58 -16.12
CA VAL A 14 -2.34 -1.26 -15.08
C VAL A 14 -2.77 -2.55 -14.37
N VAL A 15 -2.69 -2.58 -13.04
CA VAL A 15 -3.06 -3.73 -12.19
C VAL A 15 -4.23 -3.44 -11.26
N LEU A 16 -4.47 -2.17 -10.93
CA LEU A 16 -5.65 -1.71 -10.21
C LEU A 16 -6.16 -0.46 -10.91
N SER A 17 -7.45 -0.39 -11.20
CA SER A 17 -8.07 0.81 -11.77
C SER A 17 -9.39 1.11 -11.08
N ALA A 18 -9.70 2.40 -10.97
CA ALA A 18 -11.01 2.91 -10.62
C ALA A 18 -11.51 3.84 -11.73
N ARG A 19 -12.82 3.84 -12.01
CA ARG A 19 -13.43 4.71 -13.00
C ARG A 19 -14.73 5.29 -12.48
N GLY A 20 -14.86 6.62 -12.55
CA GLY A 20 -16.02 7.35 -12.06
C GLY A 20 -16.31 7.10 -10.59
N LEU A 21 -15.26 6.86 -9.77
CA LEU A 21 -15.44 6.41 -8.40
C LEU A 21 -16.09 7.52 -7.57
N ARG A 22 -17.23 7.18 -6.94
CA ARG A 22 -18.01 8.13 -6.15
C ARG A 22 -18.42 7.54 -4.81
N ARG A 23 -18.42 8.38 -3.77
CA ARG A 23 -18.98 8.03 -2.46
C ARG A 23 -19.72 9.21 -1.83
N ASP A 24 -21.01 8.98 -1.57
CA ASP A 24 -21.89 9.91 -0.87
C ASP A 24 -22.17 9.42 0.56
N PHE A 25 -22.24 10.34 1.51
CA PHE A 25 -22.61 10.13 2.90
C PHE A 25 -23.68 11.15 3.29
N GLY A 26 -24.96 10.75 3.39
CA GLY A 26 -26.01 11.59 3.97
C GLY A 26 -26.11 13.02 3.43
N GLY A 27 -25.91 13.22 2.11
CA GLY A 27 -25.94 14.55 1.48
C GLY A 27 -24.57 15.21 1.25
N PHE A 28 -23.49 14.61 1.76
CA PHE A 28 -22.12 15.03 1.49
C PHE A 28 -21.43 14.05 0.54
N THR A 29 -20.80 14.54 -0.54
CA THR A 29 -20.00 13.75 -1.46
C THR A 29 -18.54 13.79 -1.05
N ALA A 30 -18.02 12.69 -0.51
CA ALA A 30 -16.65 12.56 -0.05
C ALA A 30 -15.65 12.20 -1.14
N VAL A 31 -16.11 11.52 -2.20
CA VAL A 31 -15.33 11.19 -3.40
C VAL A 31 -16.25 11.39 -4.59
N ARG A 32 -15.78 12.13 -5.60
CA ARG A 32 -16.56 12.52 -6.76
C ARG A 32 -15.78 12.28 -8.04
N ASP A 33 -16.27 11.37 -8.85
CA ASP A 33 -15.79 11.08 -10.21
C ASP A 33 -14.26 10.89 -10.30
N VAL A 34 -13.71 10.05 -9.39
CA VAL A 34 -12.29 9.78 -9.32
C VAL A 34 -11.93 8.63 -10.25
N ASP A 35 -11.06 8.90 -11.23
CA ASP A 35 -10.39 7.92 -12.08
C ASP A 35 -8.95 7.72 -11.56
N LEU A 36 -8.54 6.47 -11.34
CA LEU A 36 -7.22 6.16 -10.80
C LEU A 36 -6.66 4.91 -11.47
N ASP A 37 -5.40 4.97 -11.92
CA ASP A 37 -4.66 3.82 -12.42
C ASP A 37 -3.42 3.57 -11.59
N VAL A 38 -3.27 2.33 -11.12
CA VAL A 38 -2.06 1.88 -10.41
C VAL A 38 -1.34 0.86 -11.26
N HIS A 39 -0.07 1.12 -11.52
CA HIS A 39 0.74 0.33 -12.45
C HIS A 39 1.63 -0.67 -11.73
N HIS A 40 1.85 -1.82 -12.37
CA HIS A 40 2.78 -2.85 -11.90
C HIS A 40 4.22 -2.28 -11.83
N ALA A 41 4.96 -2.69 -10.81
CA ALA A 41 6.35 -2.30 -10.58
C ALA A 41 6.54 -0.78 -10.41
N GLN A 42 5.53 -0.09 -9.86
CA GLN A 42 5.60 1.34 -9.56
C GLN A 42 5.11 1.63 -8.15
N VAL A 43 5.65 2.73 -7.59
CA VAL A 43 5.10 3.39 -6.40
C VAL A 43 4.25 4.56 -6.86
N HIS A 44 2.96 4.53 -6.50
CA HIS A 44 2.01 5.60 -6.76
C HIS A 44 1.62 6.26 -5.43
N ALA A 45 1.77 7.56 -5.32
CA ALA A 45 1.33 8.32 -4.15
C ALA A 45 -0.04 8.96 -4.38
N LEU A 46 -0.94 8.79 -3.42
CA LEU A 46 -2.18 9.55 -3.31
C LEU A 46 -2.01 10.59 -2.21
N ILE A 47 -1.84 11.86 -2.60
CA ILE A 47 -1.59 12.97 -1.70
C ILE A 47 -2.75 13.98 -1.68
N GLY A 48 -2.70 14.95 -0.79
CA GLY A 48 -3.71 16.01 -0.68
C GLY A 48 -3.91 16.45 0.77
N PRO A 49 -4.56 17.60 0.99
CA PRO A 49 -4.80 18.14 2.34
C PRO A 49 -5.70 17.22 3.19
N ASN A 50 -5.79 17.52 4.48
CA ASN A 50 -6.70 16.81 5.37
C ASN A 50 -8.15 16.99 4.89
N GLY A 51 -8.94 15.91 4.95
CA GLY A 51 -10.31 15.92 4.40
C GLY A 51 -10.42 15.85 2.89
N ALA A 52 -9.33 15.71 2.13
CA ALA A 52 -9.37 15.61 0.66
C ALA A 52 -10.07 14.35 0.12
N GLY A 53 -10.31 13.32 0.95
CA GLY A 53 -10.96 12.08 0.55
C GLY A 53 -10.03 10.87 0.41
N LYS A 54 -8.72 11.02 0.69
CA LYS A 54 -7.70 9.95 0.54
C LYS A 54 -8.09 8.64 1.23
N THR A 55 -8.41 8.69 2.52
CA THR A 55 -8.84 7.51 3.30
C THR A 55 -10.13 6.91 2.75
N THR A 56 -11.04 7.74 2.23
CA THR A 56 -12.27 7.26 1.60
C THR A 56 -11.96 6.49 0.32
N VAL A 57 -11.07 7.00 -0.54
CA VAL A 57 -10.60 6.28 -1.74
C VAL A 57 -9.97 4.94 -1.36
N PHE A 58 -9.07 4.90 -0.37
CA PHE A 58 -8.46 3.66 0.12
C PHE A 58 -9.51 2.65 0.61
N ASN A 59 -10.51 3.12 1.38
CA ASN A 59 -11.60 2.27 1.86
C ASN A 59 -12.49 1.74 0.73
N LEU A 60 -12.69 2.52 -0.34
CA LEU A 60 -13.42 2.09 -1.53
C LEU A 60 -12.63 1.02 -2.30
N LEU A 61 -11.34 1.24 -2.55
CA LEU A 61 -10.47 0.30 -3.24
C LEU A 61 -10.38 -1.04 -2.50
N THR A 62 -10.24 -1.02 -1.18
CA THR A 62 -10.14 -2.21 -0.32
C THR A 62 -11.49 -2.81 0.04
N LYS A 63 -12.60 -2.21 -0.44
CA LYS A 63 -13.99 -2.68 -0.22
C LYS A 63 -14.47 -2.60 1.23
N PHE A 64 -13.77 -1.87 2.11
CA PHE A 64 -14.30 -1.50 3.43
C PHE A 64 -15.49 -0.54 3.32
N LEU A 65 -15.54 0.24 2.21
CA LEU A 65 -16.71 1.01 1.79
C LEU A 65 -17.15 0.55 0.41
N GLN A 66 -18.48 0.54 0.19
CA GLN A 66 -19.03 0.33 -1.15
C GLN A 66 -19.13 1.67 -1.87
N PRO A 67 -18.77 1.76 -3.16
CA PRO A 67 -18.97 2.96 -3.94
C PRO A 67 -20.45 3.24 -4.13
N SER A 68 -20.82 4.53 -4.17
CA SER A 68 -22.16 4.98 -4.57
C SER A 68 -22.35 4.90 -6.09
N ALA A 69 -21.26 5.11 -6.84
CA ALA A 69 -21.17 4.94 -8.30
C ALA A 69 -19.72 4.65 -8.70
N GLY A 70 -19.53 4.26 -9.96
CA GLY A 70 -18.22 3.92 -10.53
C GLY A 70 -17.88 2.44 -10.39
N THR A 71 -16.73 2.06 -10.95
CA THR A 71 -16.23 0.68 -11.01
C THR A 71 -14.80 0.59 -10.53
N ILE A 72 -14.44 -0.57 -9.99
CA ILE A 72 -13.07 -0.89 -9.55
C ILE A 72 -12.67 -2.22 -10.17
N THR A 73 -11.52 -2.23 -10.86
CA THR A 73 -10.98 -3.41 -11.53
C THR A 73 -9.62 -3.77 -10.95
N LEU A 74 -9.43 -5.03 -10.58
CA LEU A 74 -8.17 -5.58 -10.10
C LEU A 74 -7.69 -6.68 -11.05
N LEU A 75 -6.50 -6.56 -11.63
CA LEU A 75 -5.91 -7.52 -12.57
C LEU A 75 -6.87 -7.89 -13.71
N GLY A 76 -7.63 -6.90 -14.22
CA GLY A 76 -8.62 -7.08 -15.29
C GLY A 76 -9.98 -7.63 -14.83
N THR A 77 -10.15 -7.93 -13.54
CA THR A 77 -11.42 -8.44 -12.97
C THR A 77 -12.16 -7.33 -12.25
N ASP A 78 -13.44 -7.15 -12.55
CA ASP A 78 -14.32 -6.23 -11.80
C ASP A 78 -14.51 -6.72 -10.36
N ILE A 79 -14.07 -5.89 -9.40
CA ILE A 79 -14.21 -6.16 -7.97
C ILE A 79 -15.20 -5.21 -7.28
N THR A 80 -15.95 -4.41 -8.04
CA THR A 80 -16.80 -3.33 -7.50
C THR A 80 -17.74 -3.80 -6.40
N ARG A 81 -18.27 -5.02 -6.49
CA ARG A 81 -19.19 -5.62 -5.52
C ARG A 81 -18.58 -6.81 -4.76
N THR A 82 -17.28 -7.07 -4.94
CA THR A 82 -16.60 -8.19 -4.31
C THR A 82 -16.37 -7.91 -2.82
N PRO A 83 -16.60 -8.87 -1.92
CA PRO A 83 -16.31 -8.72 -0.49
C PRO A 83 -14.81 -8.52 -0.22
N PRO A 84 -14.43 -7.77 0.85
CA PRO A 84 -13.04 -7.40 1.11
C PRO A 84 -12.11 -8.60 1.34
N ASP A 85 -12.62 -9.68 1.96
CA ASP A 85 -11.84 -10.90 2.16
C ASP A 85 -11.48 -11.62 0.85
N LYS A 86 -12.37 -11.57 -0.15
CA LYS A 86 -12.11 -12.10 -1.49
C LYS A 86 -11.13 -11.21 -2.25
N VAL A 87 -11.28 -9.89 -2.15
CA VAL A 87 -10.36 -8.93 -2.78
C VAL A 87 -8.94 -9.10 -2.25
N ALA A 88 -8.78 -9.29 -0.93
CA ALA A 88 -7.48 -9.58 -0.33
C ALA A 88 -6.86 -10.88 -0.89
N ARG A 89 -7.67 -11.93 -1.11
CA ARG A 89 -7.20 -13.19 -1.74
C ARG A 89 -6.83 -13.03 -3.21
N MET A 90 -7.39 -12.04 -3.89
CA MET A 90 -7.03 -11.71 -5.27
C MET A 90 -5.71 -10.94 -5.36
N GLY A 91 -5.14 -10.55 -4.20
CA GLY A 91 -3.84 -9.91 -4.11
C GLY A 91 -3.86 -8.39 -3.90
N LEU A 92 -5.00 -7.78 -3.57
CA LEU A 92 -5.06 -6.39 -3.11
C LEU A 92 -5.05 -6.36 -1.58
N VAL A 93 -3.90 -6.02 -1.00
CA VAL A 93 -3.72 -6.05 0.46
C VAL A 93 -3.35 -4.67 0.96
N ARG A 94 -3.95 -4.26 2.09
CA ARG A 94 -3.67 -3.00 2.78
C ARG A 94 -2.94 -3.27 4.09
N SER A 95 -1.85 -2.54 4.34
CA SER A 95 -1.32 -2.42 5.70
C SER A 95 -2.19 -1.44 6.48
N PHE A 96 -2.53 -1.78 7.73
CA PHE A 96 -3.37 -0.91 8.57
C PHE A 96 -2.49 0.00 9.43
N GLN A 97 -3.01 1.21 9.75
CA GLN A 97 -2.39 2.16 10.68
C GLN A 97 -2.26 1.63 12.12
N ILE A 98 -3.09 0.65 12.50
CA ILE A 98 -3.04 0.00 13.82
C ILE A 98 -2.19 -1.25 13.65
N SER A 99 -1.12 -1.35 14.43
CA SER A 99 -0.16 -2.47 14.42
C SER A 99 -0.87 -3.81 14.37
N ALA A 100 -0.88 -4.42 13.19
CA ALA A 100 -1.40 -5.78 12.99
C ALA A 100 -0.41 -6.87 13.50
N VAL A 101 0.49 -6.46 14.40
CA VAL A 101 1.51 -7.31 14.99
C VAL A 101 1.01 -7.87 16.32
N PHE A 102 1.24 -9.15 16.55
CA PHE A 102 1.00 -9.80 17.84
C PHE A 102 2.16 -9.46 18.79
N PRO A 103 1.97 -8.56 19.76
CA PRO A 103 3.09 -7.98 20.53
C PRO A 103 3.82 -9.01 21.40
N HIS A 104 3.14 -10.06 21.82
CA HIS A 104 3.69 -11.11 22.69
C HIS A 104 4.31 -12.29 21.94
N LEU A 105 4.22 -12.30 20.62
CA LEU A 105 4.87 -13.30 19.78
C LEU A 105 6.24 -12.81 19.32
N THR A 106 7.12 -13.75 18.95
CA THR A 106 8.37 -13.41 18.32
C THR A 106 8.15 -12.79 16.94
N VAL A 107 9.17 -12.13 16.41
CA VAL A 107 9.17 -11.59 15.04
C VAL A 107 8.91 -12.72 14.04
N LEU A 108 9.59 -13.87 14.21
CA LEU A 108 9.36 -15.05 13.37
C LEU A 108 7.92 -15.54 13.45
N ASP A 109 7.35 -15.66 14.67
CA ASP A 109 5.99 -16.17 14.84
C ASP A 109 4.95 -15.23 14.24
N ASN A 110 5.15 -13.93 14.29
CA ASN A 110 4.28 -12.97 13.60
C ASN A 110 4.20 -13.26 12.10
N VAL A 111 5.36 -13.48 11.45
CA VAL A 111 5.39 -13.82 10.01
C VAL A 111 4.79 -15.21 9.76
N ARG A 112 5.07 -16.21 10.61
CA ARG A 112 4.47 -17.55 10.53
C ARG A 112 2.94 -17.50 10.59
N VAL A 113 2.38 -16.69 11.50
CA VAL A 113 0.92 -16.49 11.58
C VAL A 113 0.35 -15.95 10.26
N ALA A 114 1.00 -14.94 9.67
CA ALA A 114 0.57 -14.39 8.39
C ALA A 114 0.65 -15.43 7.25
N LEU A 115 1.69 -16.25 7.24
CA LEU A 115 1.90 -17.32 6.25
C LEU A 115 0.93 -18.49 6.35
N GLN A 116 0.22 -18.69 7.48
CA GLN A 116 -0.72 -19.80 7.62
C GLN A 116 -1.84 -19.77 6.59
N ARG A 117 -2.37 -18.58 6.29
CA ARG A 117 -3.51 -18.44 5.39
C ARG A 117 -3.18 -18.80 3.95
N PRO A 118 -2.13 -18.26 3.30
CA PRO A 118 -1.75 -18.65 1.94
C PRO A 118 -1.40 -20.14 1.83
N ASN A 119 -0.88 -20.74 2.91
CA ASN A 119 -0.48 -22.15 2.95
C ASN A 119 -1.61 -23.10 3.40
N GLY A 120 -2.85 -22.62 3.56
CA GLY A 120 -4.01 -23.46 3.92
C GLY A 120 -4.02 -23.99 5.35
N LEU A 121 -3.17 -23.46 6.23
CA LEU A 121 -3.02 -23.91 7.62
C LEU A 121 -3.93 -23.13 8.59
N ALA A 122 -4.49 -22.00 8.21
CA ALA A 122 -5.24 -21.09 9.10
C ALA A 122 -6.48 -21.74 9.78
N HIS A 123 -7.00 -22.83 9.23
CA HIS A 123 -8.17 -23.54 9.78
C HIS A 123 -7.79 -24.83 10.52
N GLN A 124 -6.50 -25.14 10.67
CA GLN A 124 -6.01 -26.41 11.20
C GLN A 124 -5.55 -26.27 12.67
N PHE A 125 -6.39 -25.63 13.52
CA PHE A 125 -6.09 -25.31 14.92
C PHE A 125 -5.84 -26.54 15.81
N TRP A 126 -6.21 -27.76 15.35
CA TRP A 126 -5.95 -29.04 16.04
C TRP A 126 -4.54 -29.60 15.81
N ARG A 127 -3.76 -29.02 14.88
CA ARG A 127 -2.39 -29.47 14.64
C ARG A 127 -1.44 -28.96 15.73
N PRO A 128 -0.38 -29.72 16.05
CA PRO A 128 0.64 -29.24 16.95
C PRO A 128 1.38 -28.01 16.38
N LEU A 129 1.91 -27.16 17.23
CA LEU A 129 2.68 -25.97 16.83
C LEU A 129 3.85 -26.30 15.89
N SER A 130 4.45 -27.49 16.01
CA SER A 130 5.49 -27.98 15.10
C SER A 130 5.04 -28.09 13.64
N ALA A 131 3.72 -28.14 13.36
CA ALA A 131 3.23 -28.07 12.00
C ALA A 131 3.57 -26.74 11.31
N LEU A 132 3.79 -25.67 12.09
CA LEU A 132 4.22 -24.36 11.60
C LEU A 132 5.70 -24.32 11.22
N ASP A 133 6.50 -25.32 11.62
CA ASP A 133 7.93 -25.37 11.29
C ASP A 133 8.17 -25.52 9.78
N THR A 134 7.16 -26.03 9.05
CA THR A 134 7.16 -26.05 7.59
C THR A 134 7.19 -24.65 6.96
N LEU A 135 6.80 -23.62 7.72
CA LEU A 135 6.79 -22.23 7.29
C LEU A 135 8.10 -21.48 7.63
N ASN A 136 9.02 -22.09 8.41
CA ASN A 136 10.23 -21.41 8.91
C ASN A 136 11.08 -20.87 7.75
N GLY A 137 11.39 -21.69 6.74
CA GLY A 137 12.20 -21.24 5.61
C GLY A 137 11.60 -20.02 4.92
N HIS A 138 10.32 -20.07 4.59
CA HIS A 138 9.63 -18.94 3.95
C HIS A 138 9.55 -17.70 4.87
N ALA A 139 9.35 -17.89 6.18
CA ALA A 139 9.34 -16.80 7.14
C ALA A 139 10.73 -16.16 7.28
N GLU A 140 11.79 -16.95 7.32
CA GLU A 140 13.18 -16.50 7.37
C GLU A 140 13.57 -15.74 6.10
N ASP A 141 13.19 -16.23 4.92
CA ASP A 141 13.39 -15.52 3.64
C ASP A 141 12.71 -14.16 3.64
N LEU A 142 11.47 -14.08 4.13
CA LEU A 142 10.75 -12.81 4.28
C LEU A 142 11.45 -11.87 5.25
N LEU A 143 11.87 -12.37 6.43
CA LEU A 143 12.60 -11.56 7.41
C LEU A 143 13.94 -11.06 6.84
N ALA A 144 14.63 -11.88 6.08
CA ALA A 144 15.86 -11.48 5.39
C ALA A 144 15.58 -10.37 4.36
N SER A 145 14.52 -10.50 3.57
CA SER A 145 14.15 -9.51 2.54
C SER A 145 13.80 -8.13 3.09
N VAL A 146 13.34 -8.06 4.36
CA VAL A 146 13.01 -6.80 5.04
C VAL A 146 14.06 -6.38 6.09
N GLY A 147 15.17 -7.10 6.21
CA GLY A 147 16.27 -6.77 7.12
C GLY A 147 15.97 -7.02 8.62
N LEU A 148 15.09 -7.98 8.95
CA LEU A 148 14.72 -8.34 10.33
C LEU A 148 15.33 -9.68 10.80
N THR A 149 16.34 -10.20 10.12
CA THR A 149 16.95 -11.50 10.44
C THR A 149 17.52 -11.54 11.86
N LYS A 150 18.12 -10.44 12.33
CA LYS A 150 18.74 -10.36 13.66
C LYS A 150 17.72 -10.34 14.79
N GLU A 151 16.53 -9.80 14.52
CA GLU A 151 15.45 -9.68 15.48
C GLU A 151 14.50 -10.88 15.47
N ARG A 152 14.79 -11.92 14.68
CA ARG A 152 13.96 -13.10 14.45
C ARG A 152 13.31 -13.66 15.72
N ASP A 153 14.10 -13.83 16.78
CA ASP A 153 13.68 -14.44 18.04
C ASP A 153 13.29 -13.40 19.11
N HIS A 154 13.37 -12.09 18.81
CA HIS A 154 12.91 -11.04 19.71
C HIS A 154 11.40 -11.01 19.78
N VAL A 155 10.86 -10.68 20.95
CA VAL A 155 9.42 -10.41 21.11
C VAL A 155 9.08 -9.11 20.38
N ALA A 156 8.00 -9.12 19.60
CA ALA A 156 7.64 -7.97 18.79
C ALA A 156 7.38 -6.70 19.61
N ALA A 157 6.94 -6.83 20.88
CA ALA A 157 6.77 -5.69 21.79
C ALA A 157 8.07 -4.91 22.02
N ASP A 158 9.23 -5.59 22.01
CA ASP A 158 10.53 -5.01 22.34
C ASP A 158 11.20 -4.30 21.15
N LEU A 159 10.62 -4.41 19.95
CA LEU A 159 11.12 -3.71 18.77
C LEU A 159 10.94 -2.20 18.89
N SER A 160 11.85 -1.42 18.28
CA SER A 160 11.65 0.01 18.06
C SER A 160 10.42 0.24 17.16
N TYR A 161 9.91 1.46 17.13
CA TYR A 161 8.74 1.81 16.31
C TYR A 161 8.99 1.54 14.83
N GLY A 162 10.12 1.95 14.28
CA GLY A 162 10.50 1.68 12.89
C GLY A 162 10.60 0.19 12.59
N ARG A 163 11.21 -0.61 13.49
CA ARG A 163 11.29 -2.07 13.32
C ARG A 163 9.92 -2.76 13.38
N LYS A 164 9.00 -2.27 14.23
CA LYS A 164 7.60 -2.73 14.23
C LYS A 164 6.94 -2.49 12.90
N ARG A 165 7.17 -1.32 12.29
CA ARG A 165 6.61 -1.00 10.97
C ARG A 165 7.18 -1.88 9.85
N VAL A 166 8.48 -2.19 9.90
CA VAL A 166 9.10 -3.17 8.99
C VAL A 166 8.44 -4.54 9.15
N LEU A 167 8.17 -4.99 10.39
CA LEU A 167 7.48 -6.25 10.66
C LEU A 167 6.04 -6.26 10.11
N GLU A 168 5.32 -5.15 10.23
CA GLU A 168 3.97 -5.00 9.65
C GLU A 168 4.00 -5.15 8.12
N ILE A 169 4.98 -4.54 7.46
CA ILE A 169 5.16 -4.72 6.01
C ILE A 169 5.50 -6.18 5.71
N ALA A 170 6.39 -6.83 6.48
CA ALA A 170 6.73 -8.24 6.30
C ALA A 170 5.50 -9.15 6.42
N THR A 171 4.66 -8.97 7.45
CA THR A 171 3.43 -9.75 7.61
C THR A 171 2.42 -9.51 6.48
N THR A 172 2.41 -8.29 5.92
CA THR A 172 1.59 -7.97 4.75
C THR A 172 2.13 -8.65 3.48
N LEU A 173 3.47 -8.65 3.30
CA LEU A 173 4.14 -9.33 2.19
C LEU A 173 3.97 -10.84 2.24
N ALA A 174 3.82 -11.43 3.44
CA ALA A 174 3.53 -12.85 3.64
C ALA A 174 2.23 -13.30 2.94
N LEU A 175 1.32 -12.37 2.63
CA LEU A 175 0.09 -12.63 1.88
C LEU A 175 0.29 -12.64 0.35
N ASP A 176 1.53 -12.48 -0.13
CA ASP A 176 1.91 -12.36 -1.54
C ASP A 176 1.05 -11.35 -2.33
N PRO A 177 0.98 -10.07 -1.89
CA PRO A 177 0.16 -9.08 -2.57
C PRO A 177 0.67 -8.81 -4.00
N LYS A 178 -0.26 -8.60 -4.93
CA LYS A 178 0.02 -8.07 -6.28
C LYS A 178 -0.04 -6.54 -6.29
N VAL A 179 -0.91 -6.00 -5.42
CA VAL A 179 -1.05 -4.57 -5.15
C VAL A 179 -1.03 -4.37 -3.63
N LEU A 180 -0.07 -3.58 -3.16
CA LEU A 180 0.11 -3.23 -1.77
C LEU A 180 -0.39 -1.80 -1.53
N LEU A 181 -1.35 -1.63 -0.63
CA LEU A 181 -1.82 -0.32 -0.18
C LEU A 181 -1.18 0.02 1.17
N LEU A 182 -0.47 1.14 1.23
CA LEU A 182 0.19 1.65 2.43
C LEU A 182 -0.45 2.96 2.88
N ASP A 183 -0.95 3.00 4.10
CA ASP A 183 -1.58 4.17 4.67
C ASP A 183 -0.60 4.86 5.64
N GLU A 184 -0.04 5.99 5.22
CA GLU A 184 0.94 6.79 5.94
C GLU A 184 2.07 5.93 6.55
N PRO A 185 2.81 5.16 5.71
CA PRO A 185 3.76 4.17 6.22
C PRO A 185 4.89 4.76 7.04
N MET A 186 5.15 6.06 6.95
CA MET A 186 6.27 6.74 7.62
C MET A 186 5.81 7.72 8.71
N ALA A 187 4.50 7.74 9.04
CA ALA A 187 3.98 8.65 10.06
C ALA A 187 4.64 8.44 11.43
N GLY A 188 5.08 9.53 12.05
CA GLY A 188 5.67 9.53 13.40
C GLY A 188 7.09 8.96 13.50
N MET A 189 7.79 8.75 12.40
CA MET A 189 9.15 8.20 12.36
C MET A 189 10.24 9.27 12.34
N GLY A 190 11.41 8.94 12.89
CA GLY A 190 12.63 9.70 12.67
C GLY A 190 13.20 9.48 11.27
N GLN A 191 14.11 10.36 10.83
CA GLN A 191 14.64 10.32 9.46
C GLN A 191 15.36 9.01 9.11
N GLU A 192 16.04 8.37 10.06
CA GLU A 192 16.72 7.09 9.84
C GLU A 192 15.70 5.99 9.51
N ASP A 193 14.63 5.86 10.30
CA ASP A 193 13.56 4.88 10.06
C ASP A 193 12.82 5.16 8.75
N VAL A 194 12.56 6.44 8.42
CA VAL A 194 11.96 6.85 7.14
C VAL A 194 12.78 6.34 5.96
N SER A 195 14.11 6.50 6.00
CA SER A 195 14.99 6.03 4.94
C SER A 195 14.94 4.51 4.76
N VAL A 196 14.88 3.76 5.86
CA VAL A 196 14.78 2.28 5.85
C VAL A 196 13.46 1.85 5.22
N ILE A 197 12.34 2.47 5.60
CA ILE A 197 11.02 2.14 5.04
C ILE A 197 10.92 2.55 3.56
N ALA A 198 11.47 3.71 3.18
CA ALA A 198 11.51 4.18 1.81
C ALA A 198 12.24 3.18 0.90
N GLU A 199 13.41 2.69 1.33
CA GLU A 199 14.17 1.70 0.57
C GLU A 199 13.41 0.35 0.50
N LEU A 200 12.80 -0.09 1.59
CA LEU A 200 11.98 -1.30 1.59
C LEU A 200 10.80 -1.18 0.60
N ILE A 201 10.10 -0.04 0.56
CA ILE A 201 9.01 0.20 -0.39
C ILE A 201 9.53 0.17 -1.83
N ARG A 202 10.70 0.77 -2.09
CA ARG A 202 11.35 0.76 -3.40
C ARG A 202 11.68 -0.66 -3.86
N GLU A 203 12.23 -1.49 -2.97
CA GLU A 203 12.52 -2.90 -3.26
C GLU A 203 11.24 -3.72 -3.54
N VAL A 204 10.21 -3.54 -2.72
CA VAL A 204 8.90 -4.19 -2.90
C VAL A 204 8.27 -3.79 -4.24
N ALA A 205 8.40 -2.53 -4.62
CA ALA A 205 7.83 -2.00 -5.86
C ALA A 205 8.49 -2.57 -7.13
N LYS A 206 9.69 -3.13 -7.07
CA LYS A 206 10.33 -3.77 -8.25
C LYS A 206 9.50 -4.92 -8.83
N THR A 207 8.69 -5.58 -8.02
CA THR A 207 7.92 -6.78 -8.43
C THR A 207 6.42 -6.67 -8.16
N ARG A 208 5.98 -5.60 -7.53
CA ARG A 208 4.58 -5.37 -7.11
C ARG A 208 4.18 -3.93 -7.40
N ALA A 209 2.88 -3.69 -7.46
CA ALA A 209 2.39 -2.31 -7.43
C ALA A 209 2.24 -1.84 -5.98
N VAL A 210 2.64 -0.62 -5.71
CA VAL A 210 2.43 0.03 -4.41
C VAL A 210 1.61 1.29 -4.60
N LEU A 211 0.48 1.40 -3.91
CA LEU A 211 -0.27 2.64 -3.78
C LEU A 211 -0.15 3.10 -2.33
N MET A 212 0.33 4.31 -2.09
CA MET A 212 0.47 4.82 -0.74
C MET A 212 -0.20 6.18 -0.54
N VAL A 213 -0.78 6.41 0.63
CA VAL A 213 -1.12 7.75 1.12
C VAL A 213 0.08 8.26 1.89
N GLU A 214 0.55 9.44 1.55
CA GLU A 214 1.63 10.12 2.24
C GLU A 214 1.42 11.64 2.26
N HIS A 215 1.98 12.28 3.28
CA HIS A 215 2.02 13.73 3.42
C HIS A 215 3.46 14.26 3.51
N ASN A 216 4.45 13.38 3.64
CA ASN A 216 5.85 13.74 3.54
C ASN A 216 6.26 13.88 2.07
N LEU A 217 6.23 15.11 1.55
CA LEU A 217 6.51 15.39 0.15
C LEU A 217 7.96 15.05 -0.25
N SER A 218 8.92 15.08 0.68
CA SER A 218 10.30 14.68 0.39
C SER A 218 10.38 13.19 0.06
N VAL A 219 9.64 12.36 0.78
CA VAL A 219 9.54 10.91 0.50
C VAL A 219 8.82 10.67 -0.82
N VAL A 220 7.71 11.38 -1.06
CA VAL A 220 6.98 11.27 -2.33
C VAL A 220 7.89 11.60 -3.51
N ALA A 221 8.68 12.68 -3.41
CA ALA A 221 9.63 13.08 -4.43
C ALA A 221 10.74 12.03 -4.68
N ASP A 222 11.17 11.33 -3.63
CA ASP A 222 12.27 10.37 -3.67
C ASP A 222 11.89 9.01 -4.26
N ILE A 223 10.72 8.47 -3.90
CA ILE A 223 10.39 7.08 -4.25
C ILE A 223 9.20 6.90 -5.19
N CYS A 224 8.38 7.92 -5.43
CA CYS A 224 7.16 7.75 -6.23
C CYS A 224 7.41 7.97 -7.71
N HIS A 225 6.87 7.07 -8.52
CA HIS A 225 6.87 7.16 -9.98
C HIS A 225 5.68 7.98 -10.49
N HIS A 226 4.58 7.95 -9.76
CA HIS A 226 3.34 8.67 -10.09
C HIS A 226 2.69 9.25 -8.84
N VAL A 227 2.10 10.41 -8.97
CA VAL A 227 1.44 11.15 -7.89
C VAL A 227 0.07 11.59 -8.34
N THR A 228 -0.97 11.27 -7.58
CA THR A 228 -2.30 11.81 -7.72
C THR A 228 -2.62 12.72 -6.54
N VAL A 229 -3.00 13.95 -6.80
CA VAL A 229 -3.41 14.93 -5.78
C VAL A 229 -4.92 14.97 -5.70
N LEU A 230 -5.46 14.67 -4.52
CA LEU A 230 -6.87 14.85 -4.21
C LEU A 230 -7.13 16.17 -3.50
N GLN A 231 -8.23 16.83 -3.87
CA GLN A 231 -8.78 17.98 -3.14
C GLN A 231 -10.31 17.90 -3.18
N ARG A 232 -10.95 17.97 -2.00
CA ARG A 232 -12.42 17.96 -1.85
C ARG A 232 -13.11 16.79 -2.57
N GLY A 233 -12.45 15.62 -2.60
CA GLY A 233 -12.98 14.40 -3.20
C GLY A 233 -12.78 14.28 -4.69
N GLU A 234 -12.08 15.18 -5.34
CA GLU A 234 -11.79 15.19 -6.79
C GLU A 234 -10.28 15.15 -7.03
N ILE A 235 -9.86 14.66 -8.21
CA ILE A 235 -8.47 14.75 -8.65
C ILE A 235 -8.17 16.19 -9.07
N LEU A 236 -7.21 16.80 -8.41
CA LEU A 236 -6.74 18.15 -8.71
C LEU A 236 -5.66 18.15 -9.78
N ALA A 237 -4.72 17.21 -9.67
CA ALA A 237 -3.61 17.01 -10.60
C ALA A 237 -3.07 15.59 -10.48
N GLU A 238 -2.43 15.10 -11.54
CA GLU A 238 -1.71 13.83 -11.55
C GLU A 238 -0.53 13.88 -12.52
N GLY A 239 0.50 13.05 -12.27
CA GLY A 239 1.72 12.96 -13.06
C GLY A 239 2.89 12.54 -12.21
N ASP A 240 4.11 12.80 -12.68
CA ASP A 240 5.31 12.70 -11.86
C ASP A 240 5.34 13.81 -10.79
N TYR A 241 6.20 13.66 -9.80
CA TYR A 241 6.32 14.65 -8.72
C TYR A 241 6.69 16.04 -9.23
N GLU A 242 7.55 16.13 -10.23
CA GLU A 242 8.02 17.42 -10.79
C GLU A 242 6.87 18.19 -11.44
N THR A 243 6.06 17.51 -12.25
CA THR A 243 4.86 18.06 -12.88
C THR A 243 3.85 18.55 -11.84
N VAL A 244 3.51 17.67 -10.87
CA VAL A 244 2.53 17.95 -9.84
C VAL A 244 2.96 19.09 -8.91
N SER A 245 4.23 19.13 -8.50
CA SER A 245 4.77 20.16 -7.60
C SER A 245 4.82 21.56 -8.22
N ARG A 246 4.83 21.65 -9.55
CA ARG A 246 4.79 22.91 -10.31
C ARG A 246 3.38 23.44 -10.58
N ASP A 247 2.35 22.62 -10.39
CA ASP A 247 0.97 23.05 -10.63
C ASP A 247 0.55 24.12 -9.62
N PRO A 248 0.16 25.32 -10.06
CA PRO A 248 -0.25 26.40 -9.16
C PRO A 248 -1.46 26.03 -8.28
N ARG A 249 -2.37 25.19 -8.79
CA ARG A 249 -3.54 24.72 -8.07
C ARG A 249 -3.13 23.85 -6.88
N VAL A 250 -2.13 22.98 -7.06
CA VAL A 250 -1.57 22.13 -6.01
C VAL A 250 -0.92 22.97 -4.94
N ARG A 251 -0.07 23.95 -5.33
CA ARG A 251 0.55 24.88 -4.37
C ARG A 251 -0.49 25.62 -3.52
N THR A 252 -1.52 26.15 -4.15
CA THR A 252 -2.61 26.86 -3.45
C THR A 252 -3.36 25.92 -2.49
N ALA A 253 -3.59 24.66 -2.88
CA ALA A 253 -4.28 23.69 -2.05
C ALA A 253 -3.51 23.33 -0.77
N TYR A 254 -2.18 23.35 -0.80
CA TYR A 254 -1.33 23.10 0.37
C TYR A 254 -1.06 24.35 1.20
N MET A 255 -0.86 25.54 0.57
CA MET A 255 -0.62 26.80 1.26
C MET A 255 -1.87 27.37 1.95
N GLY A 256 -3.07 27.12 1.39
CA GLY A 256 -4.33 27.57 2.01
C GLY A 256 -4.76 26.80 3.26
N THR A 257 -3.99 25.80 3.69
CA THR A 257 -4.23 25.04 4.94
C THR A 257 -3.35 25.50 6.10
N GLU A 258 -2.38 26.40 5.88
CA GLU A 258 -1.51 26.95 6.94
C GLU A 258 -2.08 28.21 7.59
N ASP A 259 -3.09 28.87 6.97
CA ASP A 259 -3.70 30.14 7.45
C ASP A 259 -5.14 29.98 7.98
N ALA A 260 -5.62 28.77 8.37
CA ALA A 260 -6.97 28.55 8.87
C ALA A 260 -7.02 27.94 10.27
#